data_6fe83cf04a8b24cb8d9113064d4ebd08
#
_entry.id   6fe83cf04a8b24cb8d9113064d4ebd08
#
_cell.length_a   1.000
_cell.length_b   1.000
_cell.length_c   1.000
_cell.angle_alpha   90.00
_cell.angle_beta   90.00
_cell.angle_gamma   90.00
#
_symmetry.space_group_name_H-M   'P 1'
#
loop_
_entity.id
_entity.type
_entity.pdbx_description
1 polymer ?
#
loop_
_entity_poly.entity_id
_entity_poly.type
_entity_poly.pdbx_seq_one_letter_code
_entity_poly.pdbx_strand_id
1 'polypeptide(L)'
;PGERGASRLLVLDRETGKRIHSHFSHLLEYLPKGTLLIANNSRVVPARMIGQRPSGGKMEFLLLTPMPLLEQHGEGDGWHCAEADGLIKPAKNARIGDHLVFGDDLRVEVLAKGEFGRHRVRLHWTGDIRALFESRGHLPLPPYIKREDTKDDRGTYQTVYARDDKAGSVAAPTAGLHFTPELRAQM
;
A
#
# COMPACT_ATOMS: atom_id res chain seq x y z
N PRO A 1 -6.46 9.49 -15.39
CA PRO A 1 -5.90 10.23 -16.54
C PRO A 1 -4.69 9.49 -17.07
N GLY A 2 -4.45 9.53 -18.39
CA GLY A 2 -3.32 8.87 -19.02
C GLY A 2 -1.98 9.50 -18.65
N GLU A 3 -1.98 10.76 -18.22
CA GLU A 3 -0.82 11.49 -17.75
C GLU A 3 -1.00 12.05 -16.35
N ARG A 4 0.07 12.01 -15.57
CA ARG A 4 0.14 12.61 -14.24
C ARG A 4 0.08 14.14 -14.37
N GLY A 5 -0.70 14.82 -13.52
CA GLY A 5 -0.88 16.28 -13.59
C GLY A 5 -1.98 16.77 -14.55
N ALA A 6 -2.45 15.94 -15.48
CA ALA A 6 -3.52 16.30 -16.43
C ALA A 6 -4.93 16.29 -15.83
N SER A 7 -5.08 16.01 -14.54
CA SER A 7 -6.38 16.00 -13.85
C SER A 7 -6.99 17.38 -13.78
N ARG A 8 -8.33 17.44 -13.90
CA ARG A 8 -9.07 18.68 -13.68
C ARG A 8 -8.97 19.12 -12.22
N LEU A 9 -8.88 20.43 -12.01
CA LEU A 9 -8.89 21.08 -10.72
C LEU A 9 -10.15 21.97 -10.62
N LEU A 10 -10.89 21.84 -9.55
CA LEU A 10 -11.94 22.78 -9.16
C LEU A 10 -11.44 23.62 -7.99
N VAL A 11 -11.35 24.93 -8.20
CA VAL A 11 -11.04 25.89 -7.17
C VAL A 11 -12.34 26.53 -6.70
N LEU A 12 -12.61 26.45 -5.40
CA LEU A 12 -13.80 27.04 -4.75
C LEU A 12 -13.36 28.13 -3.77
N ASP A 13 -13.73 29.35 -4.06
CA ASP A 13 -13.65 30.45 -3.12
C ASP A 13 -14.81 30.32 -2.11
N ARG A 14 -14.48 30.09 -0.85
CA ARG A 14 -15.48 29.83 0.20
C ARG A 14 -16.24 31.08 0.66
N GLU A 15 -15.67 32.26 0.47
CA GLU A 15 -16.30 33.55 0.89
C GLU A 15 -17.31 34.00 -0.17
N THR A 16 -16.89 33.94 -1.44
CA THR A 16 -17.72 34.44 -2.55
C THR A 16 -18.58 33.36 -3.22
N GLY A 17 -18.28 32.05 -2.96
CA GLY A 17 -18.90 30.91 -3.66
C GLY A 17 -18.44 30.77 -5.11
N LYS A 18 -17.49 31.58 -5.57
CA LYS A 18 -16.96 31.53 -6.94
C LYS A 18 -16.27 30.20 -7.22
N ARG A 19 -16.54 29.61 -8.38
CA ARG A 19 -15.96 28.35 -8.84
C ARG A 19 -15.13 28.61 -10.10
N ILE A 20 -13.90 28.07 -10.12
CA ILE A 20 -13.00 28.16 -11.27
C ILE A 20 -12.64 26.74 -11.67
N HIS A 21 -12.82 26.40 -12.93
CA HIS A 21 -12.37 25.13 -13.51
C HIS A 21 -11.01 25.31 -14.12
N SER A 22 -10.05 24.47 -13.73
CA SER A 22 -8.66 24.52 -14.13
C SER A 22 -8.09 23.10 -14.28
N HIS A 23 -6.77 22.96 -14.37
CA HIS A 23 -6.05 21.71 -14.32
C HIS A 23 -5.09 21.72 -13.14
N PHE A 24 -4.75 20.52 -12.64
CA PHE A 24 -3.88 20.40 -11.45
C PHE A 24 -2.48 20.97 -11.68
N SER A 25 -2.00 20.97 -12.93
CA SER A 25 -0.74 21.62 -13.32
C SER A 25 -0.67 23.12 -12.98
N HIS A 26 -1.83 23.77 -12.85
CA HIS A 26 -1.95 25.21 -12.51
C HIS A 26 -2.17 25.43 -11.00
N LEU A 27 -1.96 24.42 -10.16
CA LEU A 27 -2.21 24.51 -8.72
C LEU A 27 -1.51 25.73 -8.08
N LEU A 28 -0.28 26.04 -8.51
CA LEU A 28 0.52 27.10 -7.90
C LEU A 28 -0.05 28.51 -8.13
N GLU A 29 -0.86 28.71 -9.17
CA GLU A 29 -1.53 29.99 -9.44
C GLU A 29 -2.57 30.33 -8.34
N TYR A 30 -3.03 29.32 -7.62
CA TYR A 30 -4.06 29.43 -6.57
C TYR A 30 -3.50 29.35 -5.15
N LEU A 31 -2.20 29.14 -4.99
CA LEU A 31 -1.55 29.06 -3.67
C LEU A 31 -0.83 30.39 -3.37
N PRO A 32 -1.17 31.07 -2.25
CA PRO A 32 -0.44 32.26 -1.83
C PRO A 32 1.04 31.98 -1.61
N LYS A 33 1.88 32.96 -1.89
CA LYS A 33 3.32 32.86 -1.59
C LYS A 33 3.55 32.58 -0.10
N GLY A 34 4.40 31.62 0.20
CA GLY A 34 4.70 31.18 1.58
C GLY A 34 3.71 30.16 2.12
N THR A 35 2.82 29.59 1.28
CA THR A 35 1.96 28.47 1.66
C THR A 35 2.80 27.26 2.07
N LEU A 36 2.55 26.70 3.26
CA LEU A 36 3.14 25.44 3.69
C LEU A 36 2.35 24.26 3.13
N LEU A 37 3.01 23.42 2.33
CA LEU A 37 2.45 22.17 1.83
C LEU A 37 2.98 20.99 2.66
N ILE A 38 2.07 20.25 3.29
CA ILE A 38 2.38 19.03 4.02
C ILE A 38 2.02 17.82 3.14
N ALA A 39 2.98 16.95 2.90
CA ALA A 39 2.81 15.79 2.05
C ALA A 39 3.24 14.50 2.74
N ASN A 40 2.52 13.40 2.48
CA ASN A 40 2.90 12.08 2.94
C ASN A 40 3.93 11.47 1.97
N ASN A 41 5.16 11.30 2.42
CA ASN A 41 6.30 10.78 1.64
C ASN A 41 6.50 9.27 1.80
N SER A 42 5.55 8.55 2.37
CA SER A 42 5.64 7.09 2.49
C SER A 42 5.67 6.43 1.10
N ARG A 43 6.40 5.31 1.02
CA ARG A 43 6.46 4.47 -0.18
C ARG A 43 5.53 3.28 -0.03
N VAL A 44 4.68 3.06 -1.03
CA VAL A 44 3.82 1.88 -1.08
C VAL A 44 4.65 0.65 -1.42
N VAL A 45 4.41 -0.43 -0.69
CA VAL A 45 5.04 -1.73 -0.91
C VAL A 45 4.03 -2.74 -1.46
N PRO A 46 4.45 -3.76 -2.21
CA PRO A 46 3.57 -4.80 -2.73
C PRO A 46 3.15 -5.77 -1.61
N ALA A 47 2.43 -5.25 -0.61
CA ALA A 47 2.11 -5.94 0.64
C ALA A 47 0.98 -6.97 0.53
N ARG A 48 0.39 -7.18 -0.66
CA ARG A 48 -0.70 -8.12 -0.92
C ARG A 48 -0.14 -9.42 -1.48
N MET A 49 -0.32 -10.53 -0.78
CA MET A 49 0.07 -11.87 -1.21
C MET A 49 -1.15 -12.68 -1.60
N ILE A 50 -1.00 -13.50 -2.65
CA ILE A 50 -2.01 -14.44 -3.12
C ILE A 50 -1.49 -15.84 -2.85
N GLY A 51 -2.26 -16.63 -2.12
CA GLY A 51 -1.87 -17.98 -1.70
C GLY A 51 -3.08 -18.89 -1.54
N GLN A 52 -2.89 -19.97 -0.80
CA GLN A 52 -3.89 -21.02 -0.61
C GLN A 52 -3.97 -21.45 0.85
N ARG A 53 -5.13 -22.01 1.22
CA ARG A 53 -5.27 -22.76 2.47
C ARG A 53 -4.74 -24.18 2.27
N PRO A 54 -4.38 -24.90 3.35
CA PRO A 54 -3.99 -26.32 3.26
C PRO A 54 -5.08 -27.20 2.61
N SER A 55 -6.36 -26.84 2.79
CA SER A 55 -7.51 -27.54 2.18
C SER A 55 -7.77 -27.16 0.72
N GLY A 56 -6.90 -26.38 0.07
CA GLY A 56 -7.13 -25.72 -1.22
C GLY A 56 -8.00 -24.47 -1.05
N GLY A 57 -8.20 -23.74 -2.11
CA GLY A 57 -8.95 -22.50 -2.12
C GLY A 57 -8.07 -21.27 -1.97
N LYS A 58 -8.25 -20.36 -2.93
CA LYS A 58 -7.50 -19.09 -3.02
C LYS A 58 -7.75 -18.23 -1.79
N MET A 59 -6.67 -17.67 -1.25
CA MET A 59 -6.67 -16.70 -0.16
C MET A 59 -5.81 -15.51 -0.54
N GLU A 60 -6.19 -14.34 -0.07
CA GLU A 60 -5.38 -13.12 -0.15
C GLU A 60 -5.02 -12.69 1.26
N PHE A 61 -3.78 -12.32 1.45
CA PHE A 61 -3.28 -11.69 2.67
C PHE A 61 -2.70 -10.33 2.32
N LEU A 62 -3.11 -9.29 3.04
CA LEU A 62 -2.54 -7.95 2.96
C LEU A 62 -1.90 -7.61 4.30
N LEU A 63 -0.58 -7.48 4.31
CA LEU A 63 0.17 -7.05 5.49
C LEU A 63 -0.15 -5.58 5.79
N LEU A 64 -0.62 -5.28 7.00
CA LEU A 64 -0.92 -3.91 7.46
C LEU A 64 0.20 -3.33 8.33
N THR A 65 0.88 -4.16 9.12
CA THR A 65 2.03 -3.74 9.91
C THR A 65 3.18 -3.36 8.97
N PRO A 66 3.72 -2.13 9.03
CA PRO A 66 4.88 -1.76 8.23
C PRO A 66 6.06 -2.70 8.49
N MET A 67 6.71 -3.19 7.44
CA MET A 67 7.81 -4.17 7.57
C MET A 67 8.93 -3.74 8.52
N PRO A 68 9.34 -2.46 8.58
CA PRO A 68 10.36 -2.01 9.55
C PRO A 68 9.94 -2.11 11.02
N LEU A 69 8.62 -2.29 11.28
CA LEU A 69 8.07 -2.45 12.65
C LEU A 69 7.85 -3.92 13.03
N LEU A 70 8.21 -4.87 12.18
CA LEU A 70 8.14 -6.28 12.50
C LEU A 70 9.26 -6.65 13.47
N GLU A 71 8.90 -7.12 14.65
CA GLU A 71 9.82 -7.68 15.63
C GLU A 71 10.18 -9.11 15.20
N GLN A 72 11.31 -9.26 14.51
CA GLN A 72 11.71 -10.53 13.91
C GLN A 72 12.43 -11.41 14.92
N HIS A 73 12.04 -12.69 14.96
CA HIS A 73 12.66 -13.73 15.77
C HIS A 73 13.08 -14.91 14.88
N GLY A 74 14.25 -15.50 15.17
CA GLY A 74 14.68 -16.72 14.50
C GLY A 74 13.94 -17.94 15.06
N GLU A 75 13.51 -18.86 14.19
CA GLU A 75 12.87 -20.15 14.57
C GLU A 75 13.76 -21.37 14.28
N GLY A 76 14.99 -21.18 13.83
CA GLY A 76 15.90 -22.24 13.37
C GLY A 76 15.75 -22.55 11.89
N ASP A 77 16.70 -23.32 11.34
CA ASP A 77 16.74 -23.77 9.93
C ASP A 77 16.53 -22.65 8.88
N GLY A 78 16.94 -21.40 9.23
CA GLY A 78 16.79 -20.22 8.37
C GLY A 78 15.38 -19.63 8.35
N TRP A 79 14.47 -20.10 9.20
CA TRP A 79 13.15 -19.53 9.38
C TRP A 79 13.18 -18.37 10.38
N HIS A 80 12.34 -17.40 10.11
CA HIS A 80 12.06 -16.24 10.95
C HIS A 80 10.58 -16.14 11.20
N CYS A 81 10.18 -15.53 12.31
CA CYS A 81 8.79 -15.18 12.57
C CYS A 81 8.64 -13.75 13.10
N ALA A 82 7.44 -13.21 12.93
CA ALA A 82 7.01 -11.97 13.58
C ALA A 82 5.47 -11.93 13.68
N GLU A 83 4.96 -11.28 14.72
CA GLU A 83 3.54 -10.98 14.78
C GLU A 83 3.22 -9.70 14.01
N ALA A 84 2.07 -9.69 13.35
CA ALA A 84 1.63 -8.59 12.52
C ALA A 84 0.10 -8.47 12.50
N ASP A 85 -0.39 -7.32 12.06
CA ASP A 85 -1.76 -7.15 11.63
C ASP A 85 -1.88 -7.29 10.12
N GLY A 86 -2.95 -7.91 9.65
CA GLY A 86 -3.23 -8.06 8.23
C GLY A 86 -4.70 -8.17 7.91
N LEU A 87 -5.04 -8.01 6.64
CA LEU A 87 -6.37 -8.34 6.11
C LEU A 87 -6.30 -9.67 5.38
N ILE A 88 -7.29 -10.53 5.63
CA ILE A 88 -7.42 -11.83 4.96
C ILE A 88 -8.72 -11.86 4.17
N LYS A 89 -8.66 -12.30 2.91
CA LYS A 89 -9.84 -12.49 2.06
C LYS A 89 -9.86 -13.91 1.48
N PRO A 90 -11.04 -14.59 1.50
CA PRO A 90 -12.27 -14.22 2.20
C PRO A 90 -12.15 -14.39 3.71
N ALA A 91 -12.47 -13.34 4.49
CA ALA A 91 -12.31 -13.34 5.95
C ALA A 91 -13.10 -14.46 6.67
N LYS A 92 -14.28 -14.84 6.13
CA LYS A 92 -15.10 -15.93 6.65
C LYS A 92 -14.39 -17.30 6.61
N ASN A 93 -13.42 -17.46 5.73
CA ASN A 93 -12.70 -18.70 5.50
C ASN A 93 -11.42 -18.81 6.33
N ALA A 94 -11.00 -17.76 7.03
CA ALA A 94 -9.86 -17.80 7.95
C ALA A 94 -10.34 -18.11 9.35
N ARG A 95 -9.81 -19.16 9.98
CA ARG A 95 -10.08 -19.54 11.36
C ARG A 95 -8.83 -19.36 12.20
N ILE A 96 -8.98 -19.10 13.49
CA ILE A 96 -7.84 -19.08 14.41
C ILE A 96 -7.15 -20.46 14.37
N GLY A 97 -5.83 -20.47 14.24
CA GLY A 97 -4.99 -21.64 14.04
C GLY A 97 -4.84 -22.09 12.59
N ASP A 98 -5.53 -21.46 11.62
CA ASP A 98 -5.29 -21.75 10.20
C ASP A 98 -3.91 -21.26 9.78
N HIS A 99 -3.21 -22.06 8.97
CA HIS A 99 -1.97 -21.71 8.31
C HIS A 99 -2.24 -21.48 6.82
N LEU A 100 -2.05 -20.26 6.36
CA LEU A 100 -2.13 -19.89 4.94
C LEU A 100 -0.74 -20.01 4.31
N VAL A 101 -0.65 -20.62 3.13
CA VAL A 101 0.61 -20.90 2.44
C VAL A 101 0.77 -19.97 1.23
N PHE A 102 1.92 -19.33 1.13
CA PHE A 102 2.28 -18.41 0.07
C PHE A 102 3.61 -18.83 -0.58
N GLY A 103 3.63 -20.00 -1.25
CA GLY A 103 4.83 -20.66 -1.72
C GLY A 103 5.53 -21.45 -0.61
N ASP A 104 6.82 -21.75 -0.80
CA ASP A 104 7.56 -22.63 0.12
C ASP A 104 8.19 -21.85 1.29
N ASP A 105 8.30 -20.56 1.17
CA ASP A 105 9.10 -19.64 2.00
C ASP A 105 8.30 -18.60 2.76
N LEU A 106 6.94 -18.60 2.69
CA LEU A 106 6.08 -17.75 3.50
C LEU A 106 4.83 -18.50 3.95
N ARG A 107 4.57 -18.49 5.25
CA ARG A 107 3.35 -18.99 5.88
C ARG A 107 2.78 -17.92 6.82
N VAL A 108 1.47 -17.90 6.94
CA VAL A 108 0.75 -16.96 7.80
C VAL A 108 -0.20 -17.73 8.69
N GLU A 109 0.08 -17.77 9.99
CA GLU A 109 -0.78 -18.35 11.02
C GLU A 109 -1.78 -17.30 11.51
N VAL A 110 -3.04 -17.66 11.62
CA VAL A 110 -4.11 -16.77 12.14
C VAL A 110 -4.17 -16.90 13.65
N LEU A 111 -3.80 -15.85 14.40
CA LEU A 111 -3.79 -15.84 15.85
C LEU A 111 -5.11 -15.33 16.44
N ALA A 112 -5.70 -14.29 15.85
CA ALA A 112 -6.96 -13.72 16.30
C ALA A 112 -7.72 -13.06 15.14
N LYS A 113 -9.05 -12.96 15.30
CA LYS A 113 -9.92 -12.23 14.38
C LYS A 113 -10.27 -10.87 14.98
N GLY A 114 -10.17 -9.85 14.13
CA GLY A 114 -10.66 -8.52 14.40
C GLY A 114 -11.84 -8.14 13.52
N GLU A 115 -12.24 -6.90 13.58
CA GLU A 115 -13.32 -6.35 12.76
C GLU A 115 -12.89 -6.07 11.32
N PHE A 116 -13.85 -5.97 10.40
CA PHE A 116 -13.64 -5.59 8.99
C PHE A 116 -12.59 -6.41 8.23
N GLY A 117 -12.43 -7.69 8.61
CA GLY A 117 -11.47 -8.60 7.98
C GLY A 117 -10.04 -8.45 8.47
N ARG A 118 -9.79 -7.64 9.49
CA ARG A 118 -8.49 -7.59 10.18
C ARG A 118 -8.27 -8.87 10.98
N HIS A 119 -7.02 -9.29 11.00
CA HIS A 119 -6.57 -10.44 11.76
C HIS A 119 -5.22 -10.11 12.41
N ARG A 120 -5.01 -10.58 13.62
CA ARG A 120 -3.67 -10.73 14.19
C ARG A 120 -3.11 -12.02 13.65
N VAL A 121 -1.90 -11.98 13.11
CA VAL A 121 -1.25 -13.12 12.48
C VAL A 121 0.18 -13.26 12.95
N ARG A 122 0.73 -14.47 12.82
CA ARG A 122 2.17 -14.71 12.87
C ARG A 122 2.64 -15.07 11.47
N LEU A 123 3.58 -14.29 10.98
CA LEU A 123 4.30 -14.57 9.75
C LEU A 123 5.44 -15.52 10.05
N HIS A 124 5.66 -16.50 9.18
CA HIS A 124 6.84 -17.38 9.18
C HIS A 124 7.44 -17.34 7.79
N TRP A 125 8.72 -17.03 7.67
CA TRP A 125 9.36 -16.91 6.37
C TRP A 125 10.83 -17.30 6.40
N THR A 126 11.42 -17.57 5.22
CA THR A 126 12.86 -17.75 5.04
C THR A 126 13.45 -16.60 4.24
N GLY A 127 14.73 -16.28 4.50
CA GLY A 127 15.44 -15.23 3.80
C GLY A 127 14.98 -13.83 4.20
N ASP A 128 15.05 -12.88 3.25
CA ASP A 128 14.66 -11.49 3.47
C ASP A 128 13.18 -11.27 3.17
N ILE A 129 12.40 -10.88 4.17
CA ILE A 129 10.95 -10.68 4.04
C ILE A 129 10.60 -9.56 3.04
N ARG A 130 11.42 -8.51 2.97
CA ARG A 130 11.21 -7.40 2.04
C ARG A 130 11.41 -7.87 0.61
N ALA A 131 12.50 -8.59 0.32
CA ALA A 131 12.76 -9.15 -0.99
C ALA A 131 11.65 -10.13 -1.41
N LEU A 132 11.13 -10.92 -0.47
CA LEU A 132 10.04 -11.85 -0.70
C LEU A 132 8.75 -11.13 -1.15
N PHE A 133 8.34 -10.07 -0.44
CA PHE A 133 7.17 -9.27 -0.83
C PHE A 133 7.42 -8.49 -2.12
N GLU A 134 8.62 -7.94 -2.34
CA GLU A 134 8.96 -7.26 -3.59
C GLU A 134 8.92 -8.18 -4.81
N SER A 135 9.32 -9.44 -4.67
CA SER A 135 9.35 -10.39 -5.79
C SER A 135 7.99 -10.95 -6.16
N ARG A 136 7.12 -11.23 -5.16
CA ARG A 136 5.85 -11.95 -5.35
C ARG A 136 4.62 -11.21 -4.90
N GLY A 137 4.79 -10.14 -4.15
CA GLY A 137 3.69 -9.32 -3.68
C GLY A 137 3.05 -8.50 -4.80
N HIS A 138 1.80 -8.21 -4.59
CA HIS A 138 0.96 -7.36 -5.43
C HIS A 138 0.71 -6.02 -4.75
N LEU A 139 0.60 -4.96 -5.54
CA LEU A 139 0.19 -3.66 -5.01
C LEU A 139 -1.27 -3.70 -4.57
N PRO A 140 -1.58 -3.16 -3.39
CA PRO A 140 -2.95 -3.09 -2.90
C PRO A 140 -3.71 -1.95 -3.59
N LEU A 141 -4.02 -2.14 -4.88
CA LEU A 141 -4.78 -1.16 -5.65
C LEU A 141 -6.16 -0.92 -5.03
N PRO A 142 -6.70 0.32 -5.13
CA PRO A 142 -8.03 0.65 -4.65
C PRO A 142 -9.11 -0.24 -5.25
N PRO A 143 -10.17 -0.59 -4.50
CA PRO A 143 -11.20 -1.56 -4.93
C PRO A 143 -11.97 -1.20 -6.21
N TYR A 144 -11.97 0.08 -6.61
CA TYR A 144 -12.61 0.52 -7.85
C TYR A 144 -11.76 0.20 -9.08
N ILE A 145 -10.48 -0.14 -8.93
CA ILE A 145 -9.62 -0.66 -9.99
C ILE A 145 -9.81 -2.17 -10.06
N LYS A 146 -10.68 -2.62 -10.98
CA LYS A 146 -11.07 -4.03 -11.12
C LYS A 146 -10.11 -4.82 -12.02
N ARG A 147 -8.82 -4.72 -11.77
CA ARG A 147 -7.77 -5.53 -12.44
C ARG A 147 -6.66 -5.85 -11.48
N GLU A 148 -5.85 -6.82 -11.82
CA GLU A 148 -4.58 -7.05 -11.12
C GLU A 148 -3.60 -5.92 -11.41
N ASP A 149 -2.66 -5.72 -10.48
CA ASP A 149 -1.59 -4.76 -10.65
C ASP A 149 -0.60 -5.23 -11.72
N THR A 150 0.02 -4.29 -12.38
CA THR A 150 1.06 -4.50 -13.38
C THR A 150 2.41 -3.98 -12.88
N LYS A 151 3.49 -4.28 -13.61
CA LYS A 151 4.80 -3.72 -13.28
C LYS A 151 4.82 -2.19 -13.34
N ASP A 152 4.05 -1.60 -14.25
CA ASP A 152 3.96 -0.15 -14.39
C ASP A 152 3.27 0.51 -13.19
N ASP A 153 2.35 -0.19 -12.52
CA ASP A 153 1.70 0.32 -11.32
C ASP A 153 2.70 0.56 -10.18
N ARG A 154 3.81 -0.19 -10.12
CA ARG A 154 4.85 0.01 -9.11
C ARG A 154 5.50 1.41 -9.19
N GLY A 155 5.55 1.98 -10.38
CA GLY A 155 6.00 3.36 -10.59
C GLY A 155 4.86 4.38 -10.49
N THR A 156 3.71 4.08 -11.10
CA THR A 156 2.59 5.03 -11.21
C THR A 156 1.76 5.16 -9.92
N TYR A 157 1.69 4.10 -9.10
CA TYR A 157 1.01 4.12 -7.79
C TYR A 157 1.94 4.57 -6.65
N GLN A 158 2.88 5.47 -6.96
CA GLN A 158 3.78 6.15 -6.02
C GLN A 158 3.70 7.67 -6.23
N THR A 159 3.88 8.43 -5.17
CA THR A 159 4.08 9.88 -5.31
C THR A 159 5.51 10.18 -5.76
N VAL A 160 5.70 11.31 -6.45
CA VAL A 160 7.03 11.76 -6.90
C VAL A 160 7.99 12.14 -5.77
N TYR A 161 7.47 12.18 -4.55
CA TYR A 161 8.23 12.47 -3.33
C TYR A 161 8.25 11.29 -2.34
N ALA A 162 7.80 10.10 -2.76
CA ALA A 162 7.93 8.89 -1.96
C ALA A 162 9.42 8.57 -1.73
N ARG A 163 9.75 8.16 -0.52
CA ARG A 163 11.14 7.87 -0.12
C ARG A 163 11.31 6.38 0.17
N ASP A 164 12.42 5.81 -0.27
CA ASP A 164 12.74 4.39 -0.05
C ASP A 164 12.93 4.05 1.42
N ASP A 165 13.52 4.98 2.20
CA ASP A 165 13.67 4.83 3.65
C ASP A 165 12.34 4.93 4.42
N LYS A 166 11.23 5.27 3.74
CA LYS A 166 9.86 5.32 4.26
C LYS A 166 8.95 4.27 3.63
N ALA A 167 9.53 3.17 3.12
CA ALA A 167 8.79 2.04 2.59
C ALA A 167 8.02 1.32 3.70
N GLY A 168 6.76 0.95 3.43
CA GLY A 168 5.90 0.23 4.40
C GLY A 168 4.44 0.63 4.34
N SER A 169 4.06 1.59 3.49
CA SER A 169 2.65 1.93 3.31
C SER A 169 1.93 0.91 2.43
N VAL A 170 0.70 0.58 2.79
CA VAL A 170 -0.19 -0.28 2.00
C VAL A 170 -1.16 0.51 1.11
N ALA A 171 -1.09 1.84 1.13
CA ALA A 171 -1.93 2.70 0.28
C ALA A 171 -1.19 3.96 -0.11
N ALA A 172 -1.28 4.33 -1.40
CA ALA A 172 -0.75 5.61 -1.85
C ALA A 172 -1.62 6.78 -1.35
N PRO A 173 -1.03 7.93 -0.98
CA PRO A 173 -1.78 9.16 -0.78
C PRO A 173 -2.27 9.66 -2.14
N THR A 174 -3.49 9.27 -2.52
CA THR A 174 -4.00 9.42 -3.89
C THR A 174 -4.02 10.85 -4.40
N ALA A 175 -4.26 11.85 -3.53
CA ALA A 175 -4.13 13.25 -3.88
C ALA A 175 -2.70 13.62 -4.31
N GLY A 176 -1.70 12.98 -3.73
CA GLY A 176 -0.29 13.16 -4.07
C GLY A 176 0.10 12.61 -5.44
N LEU A 177 -0.68 11.71 -6.01
CA LEU A 177 -0.42 11.13 -7.32
C LEU A 177 -0.59 12.14 -8.47
N HIS A 178 -1.22 13.28 -8.22
CA HIS A 178 -1.37 14.35 -9.21
C HIS A 178 -0.11 15.20 -9.38
N PHE A 179 0.80 15.20 -8.39
CA PHE A 179 2.03 15.97 -8.48
C PHE A 179 3.01 15.35 -9.49
N THR A 180 3.61 16.22 -10.30
CA THR A 180 4.71 15.86 -11.20
C THR A 180 6.04 16.36 -10.62
N PRO A 181 7.20 15.82 -11.08
CA PRO A 181 8.51 16.36 -10.71
C PRO A 181 8.66 17.86 -11.07
N GLU A 182 8.12 18.27 -12.23
CA GLU A 182 8.18 19.64 -12.73
C GLU A 182 7.37 20.59 -11.84
N LEU A 183 6.13 20.21 -11.49
CA LEU A 183 5.31 21.01 -10.59
C LEU A 183 5.96 21.15 -9.21
N ARG A 184 6.59 20.07 -8.72
CA ARG A 184 7.33 20.10 -7.46
C ARG A 184 8.56 21.02 -7.52
N ALA A 185 9.26 21.07 -8.66
CA ALA A 185 10.43 21.93 -8.83
C ALA A 185 10.09 23.43 -8.87
N GLN A 186 8.83 23.77 -9.17
CA GLN A 186 8.33 25.15 -9.20
C GLN A 186 7.85 25.66 -7.82
N MET A 187 7.77 24.78 -6.80
CA MET A 187 7.37 25.09 -5.42
C MET A 187 8.54 25.62 -4.60
#